data_bd13eafde894540570106ac8953d1aaf
#
_entry.id   bd13eafde894540570106ac8953d1aaf
#
_cell.length_a   1.000
_cell.length_b   1.000
_cell.length_c   1.000
_cell.angle_alpha   90.00
_cell.angle_beta   90.00
_cell.angle_gamma   90.00
#
_symmetry.space_group_name_H-M   'P 1'
#
loop_
_entity.id
_entity.type
_entity.pdbx_description
1 polymer ?
#
loop_
_entity_poly.entity_id
_entity_poly.type
_entity_poly.pdbx_seq_one_letter_code
_entity_poly.pdbx_strand_id
1 'polypeptide(L)'
;MNENELHERYIRLAFQYESAIDALLTRGLVDVEAADAAKERFYDTLNEEKLRTTQKIRDYHETISLYMRTLAHDDRVSLTEMVKQYSDESPGYAIQSWMRSRNTLELLRQWELEQNAEFDDRACAELIHQGHITSLTITPTLWIRRTHAVGLHVKQGKGGGVSAYPEIAADFRLWLDPKERLVLIQSVQ
;
A
#
# COMPACT_ATOMS: atom_id res chain seq x y z
N MET A 1 9.19 1.11 -4.38
CA MET A 1 10.63 1.34 -4.65
C MET A 1 11.39 0.98 -3.38
N ASN A 2 12.30 0.04 -3.44
CA ASN A 2 13.13 -0.34 -2.30
C ASN A 2 14.36 0.58 -2.20
N GLU A 3 15.10 0.51 -1.05
CA GLU A 3 16.29 1.38 -0.84
C GLU A 3 17.37 1.21 -1.92
N ASN A 4 17.53 0.00 -2.47
CA ASN A 4 18.51 -0.27 -3.53
C ASN A 4 18.11 0.39 -4.85
N GLU A 5 16.84 0.30 -5.25
CA GLU A 5 16.32 0.98 -6.46
C GLU A 5 16.43 2.49 -6.35
N LEU A 6 16.16 3.04 -5.15
CA LEU A 6 16.33 4.45 -4.87
C LEU A 6 17.81 4.86 -5.01
N HIS A 7 18.73 4.08 -4.43
CA HIS A 7 20.15 4.33 -4.50
C HIS A 7 20.67 4.31 -5.95
N GLU A 8 20.30 3.32 -6.76
CA GLU A 8 20.66 3.25 -8.17
C GLU A 8 20.13 4.44 -8.98
N ARG A 9 18.91 4.89 -8.67
CA ARG A 9 18.34 6.08 -9.32
C ARG A 9 19.17 7.34 -9.03
N TYR A 10 19.61 7.53 -7.79
CA TYR A 10 20.44 8.69 -7.42
C TYR A 10 21.81 8.64 -8.05
N ILE A 11 22.46 7.48 -8.11
CA ILE A 11 23.74 7.32 -8.84
C ILE A 11 23.59 7.69 -10.31
N ARG A 12 22.53 7.24 -10.96
CA ARG A 12 22.27 7.53 -12.38
C ARG A 12 22.06 9.02 -12.63
N LEU A 13 21.29 9.69 -11.76
CA LEU A 13 21.08 11.13 -11.86
C LEU A 13 22.39 11.91 -11.66
N ALA A 14 23.20 11.53 -10.67
CA ALA A 14 24.49 12.14 -10.42
C ALA A 14 25.39 12.03 -11.65
N PHE A 15 25.54 10.86 -12.24
CA PHE A 15 26.35 10.64 -13.44
C PHE A 15 25.85 11.46 -14.64
N GLN A 16 24.54 11.54 -14.85
CA GLN A 16 23.96 12.34 -15.94
C GLN A 16 24.26 13.83 -15.77
N TYR A 17 24.15 14.33 -14.53
CA TYR A 17 24.42 15.74 -14.24
C TYR A 17 25.89 16.10 -14.40
N GLU A 18 26.82 15.28 -13.87
CA GLU A 18 28.25 15.47 -14.03
C GLU A 18 28.63 15.47 -15.51
N SER A 19 28.16 14.51 -16.29
CA SER A 19 28.43 14.43 -17.73
C SER A 19 27.93 15.68 -18.47
N ALA A 20 26.80 16.25 -18.08
CA ALA A 20 26.27 17.47 -18.67
C ALA A 20 27.17 18.70 -18.34
N ILE A 21 27.61 18.84 -17.08
CA ILE A 21 28.49 19.93 -16.65
C ILE A 21 29.84 19.83 -17.34
N ASP A 22 30.44 18.64 -17.45
CA ASP A 22 31.71 18.41 -18.13
C ASP A 22 31.62 18.73 -19.63
N ALA A 23 30.48 18.46 -20.27
CA ALA A 23 30.23 18.84 -21.66
C ALA A 23 30.18 20.38 -21.85
N LEU A 24 29.60 21.11 -20.89
CA LEU A 24 29.55 22.57 -20.89
C LEU A 24 30.94 23.18 -20.68
N LEU A 25 31.73 22.62 -19.75
CA LEU A 25 33.10 23.03 -19.48
C LEU A 25 33.98 22.81 -20.71
N THR A 26 33.89 21.64 -21.35
CA THR A 26 34.65 21.30 -22.56
C THR A 26 34.36 22.25 -23.75
N ARG A 27 33.11 22.76 -23.80
CA ARG A 27 32.69 23.73 -24.82
C ARG A 27 33.05 25.18 -24.49
N GLY A 28 33.64 25.43 -23.30
CA GLY A 28 33.97 26.77 -22.83
C GLY A 28 32.75 27.63 -22.51
N LEU A 29 31.60 27.02 -22.24
CA LEU A 29 30.36 27.70 -21.91
C LEU A 29 30.27 28.05 -20.42
N VAL A 30 31.02 27.37 -19.56
CA VAL A 30 31.23 27.63 -18.15
C VAL A 30 32.71 27.53 -17.83
N ASP A 31 33.19 28.26 -16.81
CA ASP A 31 34.53 28.11 -16.27
C ASP A 31 34.58 26.99 -15.20
N VAL A 32 35.77 26.65 -14.74
CA VAL A 32 36.00 25.57 -13.79
C VAL A 32 35.30 25.87 -12.45
N GLU A 33 35.38 27.11 -11.96
CA GLU A 33 34.82 27.54 -10.69
C GLU A 33 33.29 27.45 -10.70
N ALA A 34 32.66 27.88 -11.79
CA ALA A 34 31.20 27.77 -11.98
C ALA A 34 30.74 26.30 -12.11
N ALA A 35 31.54 25.44 -12.78
CA ALA A 35 31.25 24.04 -12.92
C ALA A 35 31.31 23.31 -11.56
N ASP A 36 32.35 23.57 -10.76
CA ASP A 36 32.51 22.98 -9.43
C ASP A 36 31.43 23.43 -8.47
N ALA A 37 31.10 24.73 -8.45
CA ALA A 37 29.99 25.25 -7.65
C ALA A 37 28.61 24.70 -8.06
N ALA A 38 28.41 24.38 -9.34
CA ALA A 38 27.19 23.76 -9.81
C ALA A 38 27.10 22.29 -9.35
N LYS A 39 28.21 21.53 -9.42
CA LYS A 39 28.28 20.14 -8.93
C LYS A 39 28.00 20.09 -7.43
N GLU A 40 28.65 20.92 -6.63
CA GLU A 40 28.47 20.98 -5.17
C GLU A 40 27.00 21.21 -4.80
N ARG A 41 26.36 22.24 -5.36
CA ARG A 41 24.94 22.54 -5.13
C ARG A 41 24.02 21.39 -5.54
N PHE A 42 24.34 20.72 -6.63
CA PHE A 42 23.55 19.57 -7.06
C PHE A 42 23.64 18.43 -6.05
N TYR A 43 24.84 18.10 -5.58
CA TYR A 43 25.03 17.04 -4.59
C TYR A 43 24.38 17.34 -3.26
N ASP A 44 24.42 18.57 -2.80
CA ASP A 44 23.73 18.99 -1.57
C ASP A 44 22.22 18.78 -1.71
N THR A 45 21.63 19.25 -2.81
CA THR A 45 20.20 19.07 -3.08
C THR A 45 19.82 17.59 -3.19
N LEU A 46 20.64 16.79 -3.89
CA LEU A 46 20.41 15.36 -4.09
C LEU A 46 20.46 14.59 -2.77
N ASN A 47 21.42 14.92 -1.90
CA ASN A 47 21.56 14.29 -0.58
C ASN A 47 20.40 14.62 0.35
N GLU A 48 19.95 15.89 0.36
CA GLU A 48 18.77 16.28 1.13
C GLU A 48 17.52 15.55 0.67
N GLU A 49 17.30 15.44 -0.65
CA GLU A 49 16.12 14.77 -1.19
C GLU A 49 16.17 13.27 -0.93
N LYS A 50 17.33 12.64 -1.07
CA LYS A 50 17.56 11.24 -0.72
C LYS A 50 17.25 10.99 0.75
N LEU A 51 17.73 11.83 1.66
CA LEU A 51 17.49 11.72 3.09
C LEU A 51 16.00 11.84 3.42
N ARG A 52 15.31 12.83 2.85
CA ARG A 52 13.86 13.03 3.02
C ARG A 52 13.05 11.83 2.52
N THR A 53 13.41 11.28 1.37
CA THR A 53 12.70 10.13 0.79
C THR A 53 12.94 8.86 1.59
N THR A 54 14.19 8.61 2.02
CA THR A 54 14.53 7.48 2.88
C THR A 54 13.81 7.57 4.23
N GLN A 55 13.73 8.78 4.82
CA GLN A 55 13.00 8.98 6.06
C GLN A 55 11.51 8.70 5.91
N LYS A 56 10.87 9.20 4.84
CA LYS A 56 9.45 8.91 4.56
C LYS A 56 9.18 7.41 4.40
N ILE A 57 10.05 6.68 3.69
CA ILE A 57 9.94 5.22 3.55
C ILE A 57 10.07 4.54 4.91
N ARG A 58 11.02 4.97 5.73
CA ARG A 58 11.25 4.44 7.08
C ARG A 58 10.07 4.71 8.01
N ASP A 59 9.57 5.95 8.04
CA ASP A 59 8.41 6.35 8.84
C ASP A 59 7.17 5.54 8.46
N TYR A 60 6.99 5.27 7.16
CA TYR A 60 5.92 4.42 6.67
C TYR A 60 6.06 2.96 7.15
N HIS A 61 7.26 2.38 7.01
CA HIS A 61 7.54 1.03 7.50
C HIS A 61 7.39 0.93 9.02
N GLU A 62 7.82 1.95 9.76
CA GLU A 62 7.69 2.00 11.20
C GLU A 62 6.23 2.11 11.64
N THR A 63 5.43 2.94 10.94
CA THR A 63 3.99 3.07 11.17
C THR A 63 3.27 1.74 10.92
N ILE A 64 3.56 1.06 9.80
CA ILE A 64 3.02 -0.27 9.51
C ILE A 64 3.46 -1.28 10.57
N SER A 65 4.75 -1.30 10.93
CA SER A 65 5.29 -2.23 11.94
C SER A 65 4.71 -1.98 13.33
N LEU A 66 4.50 -0.71 13.71
CA LEU A 66 3.84 -0.36 14.97
C LEU A 66 2.39 -0.82 14.97
N TYR A 67 1.68 -0.58 13.87
CA TYR A 67 0.32 -1.04 13.68
C TYR A 67 0.24 -2.58 13.76
N MET A 68 1.14 -3.29 13.09
CA MET A 68 1.26 -4.75 13.15
C MET A 68 1.55 -5.28 14.57
N ARG A 69 2.40 -4.57 15.35
CA ARG A 69 2.72 -4.95 16.75
C ARG A 69 1.59 -4.71 17.72
N THR A 70 0.77 -3.66 17.54
CA THR A 70 -0.42 -3.42 18.37
C THR A 70 -1.50 -4.48 18.17
N LEU A 71 -1.38 -5.27 17.09
CA LEU A 71 -2.31 -6.34 16.72
C LEU A 71 -1.90 -7.73 17.24
N ALA A 72 -0.72 -7.87 17.82
CA ALA A 72 -0.10 -9.16 18.20
C ALA A 72 -0.75 -9.90 19.39
N HIS A 73 -1.98 -9.55 19.81
CA HIS A 73 -2.73 -10.30 20.84
C HIS A 73 -3.95 -11.06 20.29
N ASP A 74 -4.39 -10.74 19.09
CA ASP A 74 -5.30 -11.54 18.26
C ASP A 74 -4.87 -11.21 16.84
N ASP A 75 -4.41 -12.17 16.06
CA ASP A 75 -3.84 -11.96 14.71
C ASP A 75 -4.78 -11.23 13.74
N ARG A 76 -5.92 -10.73 14.22
CA ARG A 76 -6.97 -10.11 13.42
C ARG A 76 -7.35 -8.71 13.90
N VAL A 77 -7.46 -7.81 12.94
CA VAL A 77 -7.88 -6.42 13.11
C VAL A 77 -9.37 -6.27 12.89
N SER A 78 -10.06 -5.57 13.76
CA SER A 78 -11.48 -5.27 13.58
C SER A 78 -11.70 -4.20 12.51
N LEU A 79 -12.16 -4.60 11.34
CA LEU A 79 -12.59 -3.67 10.29
C LEU A 79 -13.79 -2.83 10.73
N THR A 80 -14.66 -3.43 11.56
CA THR A 80 -15.84 -2.75 12.13
C THR A 80 -15.46 -1.57 13.01
N GLU A 81 -14.49 -1.74 13.91
CA GLU A 81 -14.00 -0.64 14.75
C GLU A 81 -13.23 0.40 13.95
N MET A 82 -12.49 -0.03 12.92
CA MET A 82 -11.78 0.86 12.01
C MET A 82 -12.75 1.82 11.30
N VAL A 83 -13.88 1.34 10.79
CA VAL A 83 -14.90 2.22 10.19
C VAL A 83 -15.39 3.26 11.19
N LYS A 84 -15.71 2.87 12.41
CA LYS A 84 -16.19 3.80 13.46
C LYS A 84 -15.17 4.88 13.81
N GLN A 85 -13.89 4.57 13.65
CA GLN A 85 -12.81 5.51 13.95
C GLN A 85 -12.54 6.51 12.81
N TYR A 86 -12.71 6.08 11.55
CA TYR A 86 -12.27 6.83 10.37
C TYR A 86 -13.41 7.28 9.44
N SER A 87 -14.66 6.88 9.70
CA SER A 87 -15.80 7.19 8.85
C SER A 87 -17.09 7.32 9.63
N ASP A 88 -17.99 8.19 9.18
CA ASP A 88 -19.35 8.32 9.69
C ASP A 88 -20.33 7.29 9.07
N GLU A 89 -19.86 6.45 8.16
CA GLU A 89 -20.68 5.44 7.51
C GLU A 89 -20.98 4.26 8.45
N SER A 90 -22.02 3.51 8.14
CA SER A 90 -22.25 2.25 8.84
C SER A 90 -21.16 1.22 8.49
N PRO A 91 -20.59 0.49 9.47
CA PRO A 91 -19.53 -0.46 9.22
C PRO A 91 -19.87 -1.52 8.17
N GLY A 92 -21.10 -2.02 8.19
CA GLY A 92 -21.56 -3.01 7.21
C GLY A 92 -21.57 -2.47 5.80
N TYR A 93 -22.00 -1.21 5.60
CA TYR A 93 -22.01 -0.56 4.29
C TYR A 93 -20.59 -0.28 3.77
N ALA A 94 -19.72 0.26 4.61
CA ALA A 94 -18.33 0.54 4.22
C ALA A 94 -17.59 -0.73 3.80
N ILE A 95 -17.70 -1.81 4.60
CA ILE A 95 -17.07 -3.10 4.28
C ILE A 95 -17.63 -3.70 2.99
N GLN A 96 -18.95 -3.65 2.77
CA GLN A 96 -19.55 -4.11 1.52
C GLN A 96 -19.12 -3.25 0.33
N SER A 97 -18.99 -1.94 0.49
CA SER A 97 -18.54 -1.03 -0.57
C SER A 97 -17.08 -1.32 -0.97
N TRP A 98 -16.21 -1.58 0.00
CA TRP A 98 -14.85 -2.03 -0.23
C TRP A 98 -14.79 -3.35 -1.00
N MET A 99 -15.61 -4.34 -0.62
CA MET A 99 -15.70 -5.64 -1.30
C MET A 99 -16.37 -5.61 -2.68
N ARG A 100 -16.95 -4.48 -3.11
CA ARG A 100 -17.42 -4.32 -4.50
C ARG A 100 -16.29 -4.07 -5.49
N SER A 101 -15.14 -3.64 -5.00
CA SER A 101 -13.96 -3.42 -5.85
C SER A 101 -13.39 -4.75 -6.32
N ARG A 102 -13.18 -4.87 -7.63
CA ARG A 102 -12.50 -6.03 -8.21
C ARG A 102 -11.09 -6.18 -7.62
N ASN A 103 -10.37 -5.07 -7.47
CA ASN A 103 -9.01 -5.09 -6.93
C ASN A 103 -8.98 -5.63 -5.49
N THR A 104 -9.98 -5.29 -4.67
CA THR A 104 -10.13 -5.85 -3.32
C THR A 104 -10.35 -7.36 -3.36
N LEU A 105 -11.25 -7.84 -4.22
CA LEU A 105 -11.52 -9.28 -4.32
C LEU A 105 -10.30 -10.06 -4.83
N GLU A 106 -9.55 -9.51 -5.77
CA GLU A 106 -8.29 -10.12 -6.25
C GLU A 106 -7.19 -10.09 -5.18
N LEU A 107 -7.09 -9.03 -4.37
CA LEU A 107 -6.18 -8.99 -3.23
C LEU A 107 -6.54 -10.05 -2.19
N LEU A 108 -7.81 -10.17 -1.82
CA LEU A 108 -8.29 -11.21 -0.91
C LEU A 108 -7.99 -12.62 -1.45
N ARG A 109 -8.24 -12.84 -2.75
CA ARG A 109 -7.93 -14.09 -3.43
C ARG A 109 -6.44 -14.42 -3.38
N GLN A 110 -5.58 -13.45 -3.70
CA GLN A 110 -4.13 -13.66 -3.69
C GLN A 110 -3.62 -13.98 -2.28
N TRP A 111 -4.11 -13.26 -1.26
CA TRP A 111 -3.77 -13.53 0.13
C TRP A 111 -4.18 -14.96 0.54
N GLU A 112 -5.39 -15.38 0.19
CA GLU A 112 -5.88 -16.74 0.49
C GLU A 112 -5.04 -17.82 -0.21
N LEU A 113 -4.68 -17.64 -1.47
CA LEU A 113 -3.83 -18.57 -2.22
C LEU A 113 -2.46 -18.78 -1.57
N GLU A 114 -1.92 -17.74 -0.91
CA GLU A 114 -0.64 -17.79 -0.24
C GLU A 114 -0.71 -18.38 1.17
N GLN A 115 -1.81 -18.15 1.90
CA GLN A 115 -1.90 -18.42 3.33
C GLN A 115 -2.87 -19.56 3.68
N ASN A 116 -3.73 -20.02 2.76
CA ASN A 116 -4.82 -20.94 3.03
C ASN A 116 -4.85 -22.11 2.02
N ALA A 117 -4.36 -23.25 2.42
CA ALA A 117 -4.33 -24.46 1.58
C ALA A 117 -5.74 -25.04 1.27
N GLU A 118 -6.76 -24.69 2.05
CA GLU A 118 -8.15 -25.14 1.90
C GLU A 118 -8.99 -24.17 1.05
N PHE A 119 -8.38 -23.11 0.51
CA PHE A 119 -9.08 -22.10 -0.28
C PHE A 119 -9.58 -22.66 -1.61
N ASP A 120 -10.87 -22.48 -1.88
CA ASP A 120 -11.49 -22.87 -3.15
C ASP A 120 -11.37 -21.75 -4.19
N ASP A 121 -10.24 -21.73 -4.90
CA ASP A 121 -9.95 -20.75 -5.94
C ASP A 121 -10.96 -20.79 -7.10
N ARG A 122 -11.50 -21.98 -7.43
CA ARG A 122 -12.52 -22.10 -8.48
C ARG A 122 -13.83 -21.45 -8.06
N ALA A 123 -14.30 -21.73 -6.85
CA ALA A 123 -15.51 -21.09 -6.32
C ALA A 123 -15.32 -19.57 -6.16
N CYS A 124 -14.10 -19.12 -5.84
CA CYS A 124 -13.75 -17.71 -5.81
C CYS A 124 -13.89 -17.05 -7.19
N ALA A 125 -13.30 -17.63 -8.23
CA ALA A 125 -13.38 -17.10 -9.59
C ALA A 125 -14.85 -17.04 -10.08
N GLU A 126 -15.64 -18.08 -9.80
CA GLU A 126 -17.08 -18.10 -10.10
C GLU A 126 -17.85 -16.99 -9.36
N LEU A 127 -17.55 -16.77 -8.07
CA LEU A 127 -18.19 -15.76 -7.25
C LEU A 127 -17.88 -14.34 -7.75
N ILE A 128 -16.61 -14.06 -8.06
CA ILE A 128 -16.19 -12.77 -8.63
C ILE A 128 -16.88 -12.54 -9.97
N HIS A 129 -16.91 -13.54 -10.85
CA HIS A 129 -17.59 -13.44 -12.14
C HIS A 129 -19.08 -13.15 -11.96
N GLN A 130 -19.78 -13.87 -11.08
CA GLN A 130 -21.18 -13.64 -10.77
C GLN A 130 -21.44 -12.23 -10.22
N GLY A 131 -20.58 -11.72 -9.35
CA GLY A 131 -20.67 -10.37 -8.81
C GLY A 131 -20.58 -9.28 -9.90
N HIS A 132 -19.86 -9.53 -10.98
CA HIS A 132 -19.74 -8.58 -12.10
C HIS A 132 -20.91 -8.60 -13.09
N ILE A 133 -21.52 -9.74 -13.34
CA ILE A 133 -22.58 -9.88 -14.34
C ILE A 133 -23.99 -9.83 -13.76
N THR A 134 -24.13 -9.93 -12.44
CA THR A 134 -25.41 -9.86 -11.73
C THR A 134 -25.36 -8.78 -10.66
N SER A 135 -26.52 -8.44 -10.10
CA SER A 135 -26.59 -7.56 -8.91
C SER A 135 -26.20 -8.26 -7.60
N LEU A 136 -25.48 -9.37 -7.66
CA LEU A 136 -25.04 -10.10 -6.47
C LEU A 136 -24.08 -9.25 -5.64
N THR A 137 -24.45 -8.95 -4.42
CA THR A 137 -23.57 -8.29 -3.47
C THR A 137 -22.71 -9.33 -2.74
N ILE A 138 -21.41 -9.30 -2.95
CA ILE A 138 -20.46 -10.14 -2.24
C ILE A 138 -20.27 -9.56 -0.84
N THR A 139 -20.70 -10.32 0.18
CA THR A 139 -20.53 -9.97 1.59
C THR A 139 -19.40 -10.82 2.20
N PRO A 140 -18.79 -10.39 3.34
CA PRO A 140 -17.80 -11.21 4.05
C PRO A 140 -18.30 -12.63 4.36
N THR A 141 -19.54 -12.76 4.82
CA THR A 141 -20.14 -14.07 5.11
C THR A 141 -20.30 -14.93 3.87
N LEU A 142 -20.72 -14.33 2.74
CA LEU A 142 -20.86 -15.05 1.48
C LEU A 142 -19.50 -15.50 0.94
N TRP A 143 -18.50 -14.61 1.00
CA TRP A 143 -17.11 -14.89 0.63
C TRP A 143 -16.58 -16.10 1.38
N ILE A 144 -16.55 -16.04 2.73
CA ILE A 144 -16.05 -17.11 3.59
C ILE A 144 -16.75 -18.44 3.30
N ARG A 145 -18.08 -18.43 3.22
CA ARG A 145 -18.86 -19.66 3.04
C ARG A 145 -18.66 -20.33 1.68
N ARG A 146 -18.43 -19.53 0.63
CA ARG A 146 -18.33 -20.05 -0.76
C ARG A 146 -16.92 -20.48 -1.11
N THR A 147 -15.91 -19.84 -0.52
CA THR A 147 -14.51 -20.02 -0.92
C THR A 147 -13.64 -20.68 0.16
N HIS A 148 -14.21 -21.01 1.33
CA HIS A 148 -13.47 -21.48 2.50
C HIS A 148 -12.37 -20.50 2.95
N ALA A 149 -12.58 -19.20 2.71
CA ALA A 149 -11.65 -18.15 3.06
C ALA A 149 -11.47 -18.03 4.58
N VAL A 150 -10.24 -17.74 5.01
CA VAL A 150 -9.85 -17.52 6.42
C VAL A 150 -9.35 -16.11 6.69
N GLY A 151 -9.02 -15.34 5.66
CA GLY A 151 -8.48 -13.98 5.75
C GLY A 151 -9.46 -12.99 6.38
N LEU A 152 -10.77 -13.22 6.21
CA LEU A 152 -11.82 -12.48 6.89
C LEU A 152 -12.50 -13.36 7.94
N HIS A 153 -12.91 -12.76 9.04
CA HIS A 153 -13.69 -13.43 10.08
C HIS A 153 -14.94 -12.59 10.44
N VAL A 154 -16.08 -13.27 10.56
CA VAL A 154 -17.37 -12.63 10.91
C VAL A 154 -17.87 -13.19 12.22
N LYS A 155 -18.00 -12.33 13.24
CA LYS A 155 -18.64 -12.64 14.50
C LYS A 155 -20.04 -12.06 14.51
N GLN A 156 -21.05 -12.89 14.77
CA GLN A 156 -22.45 -12.47 14.85
C GLN A 156 -22.84 -12.07 16.28
N GLY A 157 -23.90 -11.28 16.41
CA GLY A 157 -24.53 -10.93 17.70
C GLY A 157 -24.01 -9.63 18.32
N LYS A 158 -24.35 -9.42 19.60
CA LYS A 158 -23.98 -8.20 20.35
C LYS A 158 -22.45 -8.13 20.50
N GLY A 159 -21.84 -7.05 19.99
CA GLY A 159 -20.38 -6.91 19.93
C GLY A 159 -19.74 -7.72 18.80
N GLY A 160 -20.55 -8.18 17.84
CA GLY A 160 -20.08 -8.79 16.60
C GLY A 160 -19.53 -7.78 15.60
N GLY A 161 -18.94 -8.29 14.53
CA GLY A 161 -18.36 -7.47 13.48
C GLY A 161 -17.52 -8.30 12.51
N VAL A 162 -16.81 -7.61 11.66
CA VAL A 162 -15.85 -8.21 10.72
C VAL A 162 -14.45 -7.87 11.16
N SER A 163 -13.57 -8.85 11.20
CA SER A 163 -12.13 -8.69 11.38
C SER A 163 -11.37 -9.38 10.25
N ALA A 164 -10.14 -8.97 10.03
CA ALA A 164 -9.27 -9.46 8.98
C ALA A 164 -7.84 -9.63 9.49
N TYR A 165 -7.04 -10.41 8.77
CA TYR A 165 -5.59 -10.41 8.97
C TYR A 165 -4.99 -9.05 8.67
N PRO A 166 -3.81 -8.71 9.25
CA PRO A 166 -3.23 -7.37 9.20
C PRO A 166 -3.03 -6.81 7.80
N GLU A 167 -2.60 -7.62 6.84
CA GLU A 167 -2.35 -7.20 5.46
C GLU A 167 -3.65 -6.79 4.76
N ILE A 168 -4.71 -7.56 4.98
CA ILE A 168 -6.05 -7.27 4.46
C ILE A 168 -6.62 -6.01 5.11
N ALA A 169 -6.43 -5.87 6.43
CA ALA A 169 -6.87 -4.70 7.17
C ALA A 169 -6.13 -3.43 6.76
N ALA A 170 -4.86 -3.53 6.37
CA ALA A 170 -4.07 -2.41 5.85
C ALA A 170 -4.64 -1.91 4.51
N ASP A 171 -5.00 -2.81 3.58
CA ASP A 171 -5.68 -2.42 2.32
C ASP A 171 -7.02 -1.73 2.60
N PHE A 172 -7.81 -2.29 3.52
CA PHE A 172 -9.09 -1.69 3.91
C PHE A 172 -8.90 -0.28 4.50
N ARG A 173 -7.89 -0.07 5.33
CA ARG A 173 -7.56 1.24 5.88
C ARG A 173 -7.19 2.26 4.80
N LEU A 174 -6.34 1.87 3.86
CA LEU A 174 -5.97 2.72 2.72
C LEU A 174 -7.18 3.04 1.82
N TRP A 175 -8.16 2.15 1.76
CA TRP A 175 -9.42 2.41 1.08
C TRP A 175 -10.30 3.40 1.85
N LEU A 176 -10.36 3.31 3.20
CA LEU A 176 -11.11 4.23 4.06
C LEU A 176 -10.51 5.62 4.11
N ASP A 177 -9.18 5.74 4.08
CA ASP A 177 -8.46 7.02 4.16
C ASP A 177 -7.73 7.34 2.85
N PRO A 178 -8.37 8.07 1.91
CA PRO A 178 -7.75 8.48 0.65
C PRO A 178 -6.51 9.39 0.84
N LYS A 179 -6.40 10.10 1.96
CA LYS A 179 -5.24 10.96 2.24
C LYS A 179 -4.02 10.11 2.57
N GLU A 180 -4.18 9.11 3.44
CA GLU A 180 -3.12 8.17 3.77
C GLU A 180 -2.69 7.39 2.53
N ARG A 181 -3.65 6.94 1.72
CA ARG A 181 -3.37 6.30 0.43
C ARG A 181 -2.57 7.19 -0.52
N LEU A 182 -2.91 8.50 -0.60
CA LEU A 182 -2.19 9.46 -1.43
C LEU A 182 -0.75 9.64 -0.95
N VAL A 183 -0.54 9.76 0.37
CA VAL A 183 0.81 9.86 0.96
C VAL A 183 1.64 8.62 0.59
N LEU A 184 1.06 7.44 0.68
CA LEU A 184 1.74 6.21 0.27
C LEU A 184 2.14 6.23 -1.21
N ILE A 185 1.21 6.60 -2.11
CA ILE A 185 1.50 6.68 -3.55
C ILE A 185 2.63 7.67 -3.84
N GLN A 186 2.63 8.82 -3.16
CA GLN A 186 3.69 9.83 -3.32
C GLN A 186 5.05 9.38 -2.77
N SER A 187 5.07 8.51 -1.77
CA SER A 187 6.32 7.98 -1.20
C SER A 187 7.01 6.94 -2.11
N VAL A 188 6.30 6.41 -3.11
CA VAL A 188 6.78 5.38 -4.04
C VAL A 188 7.22 5.98 -5.39
N GLN A 189 6.95 7.26 -5.64
CA GLN A 189 7.39 7.99 -6.83
C GLN A 189 8.76 8.64 -6.64
#